data_fc52f5a75396b7ed14ba57162c0c8d0b
#
_entry.id   fc52f5a75396b7ed14ba57162c0c8d0b
#
_cell.length_a   1.000
_cell.length_b   1.000
_cell.length_c   1.000
_cell.angle_alpha   90.00
_cell.angle_beta   90.00
_cell.angle_gamma   90.00
#
_symmetry.space_group_name_H-M   'P 1'
#
loop_
_entity.id
_entity.type
_entity.pdbx_description
1 polymer ?
#
loop_
_entity_poly.entity_id
_entity_poly.type
_entity_poly.pdbx_seq_one_letter_code
_entity_poly.pdbx_strand_id
1 'polypeptide(L)'
;MAKKNPLKITETILRDAHQSLLATRMTMDEMRPILSTMDKVGFYSAEVWGGATFDSCLRFLNEDPWERLRAIRKACPNTKLQMLFRGQNILGYRHYSDELVEMFVQKSLENGINIIRVFDALNDLRNLKSSVDATN
;
A
#
# COMPACT_ATOMS: atom_id res chain seq x y z
N MET A 1 -30.75 14.13 -17.27
CA MET A 1 -29.33 14.51 -17.19
C MET A 1 -28.56 13.34 -16.62
N ALA A 2 -27.59 12.77 -17.36
CA ALA A 2 -26.75 11.68 -16.84
C ALA A 2 -25.95 12.21 -15.63
N LYS A 3 -26.00 11.52 -14.47
CA LYS A 3 -25.14 11.81 -13.35
C LYS A 3 -23.69 11.69 -13.80
N LYS A 4 -22.97 12.79 -13.90
CA LYS A 4 -21.52 12.75 -14.13
C LYS A 4 -20.88 12.12 -12.89
N ASN A 5 -20.36 10.90 -13.05
CA ASN A 5 -19.51 10.32 -11.99
C ASN A 5 -18.26 11.19 -11.87
N PRO A 6 -17.94 11.74 -10.71
CA PRO A 6 -16.71 12.52 -10.53
C PRO A 6 -15.49 11.65 -10.76
N LEU A 7 -14.45 12.26 -11.34
CA LEU A 7 -13.13 11.60 -11.48
C LEU A 7 -12.58 11.29 -10.10
N LYS A 8 -12.10 10.07 -9.91
CA LYS A 8 -11.45 9.62 -8.67
C LYS A 8 -9.95 9.58 -8.90
N ILE A 9 -9.21 10.31 -8.08
CA ILE A 9 -7.75 10.42 -8.19
C ILE A 9 -7.12 9.62 -7.06
N THR A 10 -6.17 8.75 -7.41
CA THR A 10 -5.29 8.07 -6.46
C THR A 10 -3.93 8.75 -6.47
N GLU A 11 -3.48 9.23 -5.32
CA GLU A 11 -2.15 9.78 -5.14
C GLU A 11 -1.14 8.66 -4.84
N THR A 12 0.08 8.73 -5.39
CA THR A 12 1.10 7.67 -5.24
C THR A 12 2.43 8.17 -4.72
N ILE A 13 2.51 9.41 -4.28
CA ILE A 13 3.76 10.05 -3.86
C ILE A 13 4.44 9.31 -2.69
N LEU A 14 3.65 8.80 -1.74
CA LEU A 14 4.17 8.11 -0.55
C LEU A 14 4.55 6.63 -0.79
N ARG A 15 4.34 6.11 -1.98
CA ARG A 15 4.78 4.76 -2.35
C ARG A 15 5.64 4.78 -3.60
N ASP A 16 5.08 5.15 -4.75
CA ASP A 16 5.76 5.03 -6.04
C ASP A 16 6.86 6.08 -6.23
N ALA A 17 6.56 7.34 -5.95
CA ALA A 17 7.52 8.42 -6.19
C ALA A 17 8.76 8.27 -5.31
N HIS A 18 8.61 8.06 -3.99
CA HIS A 18 9.79 7.88 -3.15
C HIS A 18 10.50 6.54 -3.39
N GLN A 19 9.80 5.51 -3.84
CA GLN A 19 10.44 4.27 -4.28
C GLN A 19 11.31 4.52 -5.50
N SER A 20 10.84 5.28 -6.46
CA SER A 20 11.55 5.56 -7.71
C SER A 20 12.69 6.55 -7.54
N LEU A 21 12.52 7.57 -6.70
CA LEU A 21 13.45 8.68 -6.55
C LEU A 21 14.44 8.48 -5.40
N LEU A 22 14.05 7.79 -4.33
CA LEU A 22 14.82 7.64 -3.09
C LEU A 22 15.02 6.18 -2.69
N ALA A 23 14.85 5.24 -3.63
CA ALA A 23 14.98 3.80 -3.38
C ALA A 23 14.21 3.33 -2.13
N THR A 24 13.01 3.87 -1.90
CA THR A 24 12.15 3.58 -0.75
C THR A 24 12.79 3.95 0.61
N ARG A 25 13.66 4.96 0.63
CA ARG A 25 14.42 5.36 1.85
C ARG A 25 13.81 6.52 2.63
N MET A 26 12.68 7.07 2.21
CA MET A 26 11.99 8.11 2.98
C MET A 26 11.49 7.55 4.31
N THR A 27 11.89 8.17 5.39
CA THR A 27 11.51 7.79 6.76
C THR A 27 10.08 8.25 7.10
N MET A 28 9.50 7.67 8.16
CA MET A 28 8.19 8.12 8.64
C MET A 28 8.22 9.58 9.12
N ASP A 29 9.33 10.02 9.70
CA ASP A 29 9.48 11.41 10.18
C ASP A 29 9.53 12.42 9.04
N GLU A 30 10.14 12.05 7.91
CA GLU A 30 10.14 12.88 6.69
C GLU A 30 8.75 12.96 6.03
N MET A 31 7.94 11.90 6.13
CA MET A 31 6.58 11.88 5.60
C MET A 31 5.58 12.65 6.48
N ARG A 32 5.76 12.59 7.79
CA ARG A 32 4.81 13.09 8.79
C ARG A 32 4.30 14.53 8.54
N PRO A 33 5.15 15.49 8.18
CA PRO A 33 4.72 16.90 8.01
C PRO A 33 3.65 17.09 6.92
N ILE A 34 3.63 16.26 5.88
CA ILE A 34 2.72 16.44 4.73
C ILE A 34 1.40 15.67 4.86
N LEU A 35 1.34 14.64 5.72
CA LEU A 35 0.21 13.71 5.76
C LEU A 35 -1.14 14.40 6.01
N SER A 36 -1.21 15.29 6.99
CA SER A 36 -2.46 15.99 7.32
C SER A 36 -2.92 16.94 6.20
N THR A 37 -1.98 17.46 5.43
CA THR A 37 -2.30 18.29 4.26
C THR A 37 -2.82 17.42 3.13
N MET A 38 -2.19 16.28 2.87
CA MET A 38 -2.65 15.31 1.86
C MET A 38 -4.07 14.81 2.15
N ASP A 39 -4.38 14.54 3.41
CA ASP A 39 -5.72 14.09 3.81
C ASP A 39 -6.82 15.13 3.51
N LYS A 40 -6.47 16.43 3.51
CA LYS A 40 -7.41 17.53 3.21
C LYS A 40 -7.58 17.82 1.73
N VAL A 41 -6.69 17.31 0.86
CA VAL A 41 -6.78 17.53 -0.59
C VAL A 41 -8.03 16.88 -1.20
N GLY A 42 -8.53 15.81 -0.59
CA GLY A 42 -9.71 15.10 -1.06
C GLY A 42 -9.43 14.07 -2.14
N PHE A 43 -8.25 13.47 -2.16
CA PHE A 43 -7.97 12.31 -2.99
C PHE A 43 -8.92 11.16 -2.66
N TYR A 44 -9.30 10.39 -3.68
CA TYR A 44 -10.09 9.18 -3.47
C TYR A 44 -9.32 8.13 -2.66
N SER A 45 -8.03 8.00 -2.96
CA SER A 45 -7.11 7.15 -2.21
C SER A 45 -5.68 7.69 -2.31
N ALA A 46 -4.84 7.27 -1.36
CA ALA A 46 -3.40 7.47 -1.41
C ALA A 46 -2.72 6.10 -1.35
N GLU A 47 -1.89 5.78 -2.32
CA GLU A 47 -1.06 4.57 -2.28
C GLU A 47 0.18 4.85 -1.43
N VAL A 48 0.21 4.22 -0.26
CA VAL A 48 1.16 4.55 0.79
C VAL A 48 2.06 3.36 1.16
N TRP A 49 1.73 2.17 0.67
CA TRP A 49 2.34 0.95 1.15
C TRP A 49 2.47 -0.13 0.08
N GLY A 50 3.34 -1.10 0.33
CA GLY A 50 3.60 -2.23 -0.55
C GLY A 50 4.77 -3.07 -0.06
N GLY A 51 5.09 -4.14 -0.78
CA GLY A 51 6.15 -5.07 -0.42
C GLY A 51 7.53 -4.40 -0.28
N ALA A 52 7.89 -3.53 -1.22
CA ALA A 52 9.16 -2.80 -1.17
C ALA A 52 9.24 -1.85 0.02
N THR A 53 8.13 -1.21 0.39
CA THR A 53 8.06 -0.35 1.58
C THR A 53 8.26 -1.16 2.85
N PHE A 54 7.58 -2.29 2.98
CA PHE A 54 7.72 -3.20 4.11
C PHE A 54 9.17 -3.67 4.27
N ASP A 55 9.75 -4.19 3.20
CA ASP A 55 11.13 -4.67 3.18
C ASP A 55 12.14 -3.58 3.53
N SER A 56 11.95 -2.38 2.98
CA SER A 56 12.84 -1.24 3.24
C SER A 56 12.80 -0.74 4.67
N CYS A 57 11.64 -0.74 5.31
CA CYS A 57 11.50 -0.42 6.74
C CYS A 57 12.40 -1.31 7.59
N LEU A 58 12.36 -2.61 7.35
CA LEU A 58 13.14 -3.58 8.12
C LEU A 58 14.64 -3.53 7.81
N ARG A 59 15.01 -3.47 6.52
CA ARG A 59 16.41 -3.62 6.11
C ARG A 59 17.24 -2.36 6.26
N PHE A 60 16.62 -1.19 6.09
CA PHE A 60 17.39 0.04 5.89
C PHE A 60 16.99 1.20 6.80
N LEU A 61 15.74 1.23 7.23
CA LEU A 61 15.23 2.37 7.99
C LEU A 61 15.14 2.10 9.49
N ASN A 62 15.30 0.83 9.90
CA ASN A 62 15.09 0.42 11.29
C ASN A 62 13.72 0.86 11.83
N GLU A 63 12.69 0.77 10.99
CA GLU A 63 11.32 1.09 11.32
C GLU A 63 10.44 -0.17 11.33
N ASP A 64 9.47 -0.23 12.24
CA ASP A 64 8.40 -1.22 12.16
C ASP A 64 7.44 -0.84 11.02
N PRO A 65 7.30 -1.68 9.97
CA PRO A 65 6.44 -1.38 8.83
C PRO A 65 4.97 -1.27 9.22
N TRP A 66 4.51 -2.01 10.21
CA TRP A 66 3.13 -1.95 10.71
C TRP A 66 2.86 -0.67 11.50
N GLU A 67 3.81 -0.22 12.31
CA GLU A 67 3.71 1.08 12.99
C GLU A 67 3.67 2.24 12.00
N ARG A 68 4.48 2.17 10.94
CA ARG A 68 4.41 3.15 9.84
C ARG A 68 3.02 3.21 9.25
N LEU A 69 2.43 2.08 8.90
CA LEU A 69 1.10 2.03 8.31
C LEU A 69 0.02 2.60 9.26
N ARG A 70 0.06 2.23 10.52
CA ARG A 70 -0.85 2.77 11.55
C ARG A 70 -0.69 4.27 11.74
N ALA A 71 0.56 4.77 11.72
CA ALA A 71 0.83 6.20 11.82
C ALA A 71 0.25 6.99 10.63
N ILE A 72 0.41 6.47 9.41
CA ILE A 72 -0.21 7.07 8.21
C ILE A 72 -1.74 7.04 8.33
N ARG A 73 -2.32 5.91 8.72
CA ARG A 73 -3.78 5.78 8.92
C ARG A 73 -4.30 6.80 9.92
N LYS A 74 -3.59 6.99 11.02
CA LYS A 74 -3.96 7.98 12.06
C LYS A 74 -3.90 9.42 11.53
N ALA A 75 -2.92 9.72 10.69
CA ALA A 75 -2.72 11.07 10.13
C ALA A 75 -3.65 11.38 8.95
N CYS A 76 -4.14 10.34 8.26
CA CYS A 76 -5.01 10.46 7.08
C CYS A 76 -6.37 9.75 7.31
N PRO A 77 -7.21 10.19 8.25
CA PRO A 77 -8.45 9.48 8.59
C PRO A 77 -9.51 9.50 7.47
N ASN A 78 -9.49 10.50 6.60
CA ASN A 78 -10.51 10.69 5.56
C ASN A 78 -10.14 10.06 4.22
N THR A 79 -8.85 9.89 3.94
CA THR A 79 -8.34 9.33 2.68
C THR A 79 -8.26 7.81 2.77
N LYS A 80 -8.74 7.10 1.76
CA LYS A 80 -8.54 5.65 1.66
C LYS A 80 -7.07 5.34 1.45
N LEU A 81 -6.52 4.43 2.23
CA LEU A 81 -5.14 3.97 2.04
C LEU A 81 -5.11 2.78 1.10
N GLN A 82 -4.21 2.85 0.14
CA GLN A 82 -4.00 1.81 -0.86
C GLN A 82 -2.60 1.22 -0.72
N MET A 83 -2.49 -0.08 -1.00
CA MET A 83 -1.19 -0.74 -1.16
C MET A 83 -1.04 -1.37 -2.53
N LEU A 84 0.20 -1.42 -3.02
CA LEU A 84 0.59 -2.27 -4.14
C LEU A 84 0.96 -3.65 -3.61
N PHE A 85 0.34 -4.70 -4.16
CA PHE A 85 0.52 -6.08 -3.71
C PHE A 85 0.96 -6.98 -4.85
N ARG A 86 2.13 -7.59 -4.71
CA ARG A 86 2.74 -8.44 -5.74
C ARG A 86 2.20 -9.88 -5.68
N GLY A 87 0.89 -10.07 -5.82
CA GLY A 87 0.29 -11.40 -5.87
C GLY A 87 0.94 -12.40 -4.93
N GLN A 88 1.24 -13.61 -5.42
CA GLN A 88 1.83 -14.69 -4.64
C GLN A 88 3.23 -14.39 -4.07
N ASN A 89 3.92 -13.36 -4.59
CA ASN A 89 5.27 -13.01 -4.13
C ASN A 89 5.30 -12.09 -2.92
N ILE A 90 4.20 -11.46 -2.56
CA ILE A 90 4.05 -10.51 -1.43
C ILE A 90 5.18 -9.46 -1.40
N LEU A 91 6.26 -9.76 -0.64
CA LEU A 91 7.43 -8.88 -0.43
C LEU A 91 8.66 -9.34 -1.23
N GLY A 92 8.69 -10.61 -1.61
CA GLY A 92 9.92 -11.29 -2.03
C GLY A 92 10.00 -11.57 -3.51
N TYR A 93 10.93 -12.46 -3.83
CA TYR A 93 11.27 -12.91 -5.18
C TYR A 93 10.93 -14.39 -5.41
N ARG A 94 10.08 -14.95 -4.53
CA ARG A 94 9.57 -16.33 -4.61
C ARG A 94 8.08 -16.33 -4.27
N HIS A 95 7.39 -17.38 -4.65
CA HIS A 95 6.02 -17.62 -4.22
C HIS A 95 5.97 -18.01 -2.75
N TYR A 96 5.05 -17.40 -2.03
CA TYR A 96 4.68 -17.81 -0.68
C TYR A 96 3.44 -18.72 -0.72
N SER A 97 3.15 -19.41 0.37
CA SER A 97 1.92 -20.22 0.48
C SER A 97 0.68 -19.33 0.48
N ASP A 98 -0.44 -19.89 0.03
CA ASP A 98 -1.74 -19.19 0.03
C ASP A 98 -2.12 -18.70 1.41
N GLU A 99 -1.88 -19.52 2.44
CA GLU A 99 -2.11 -19.18 3.84
C GLU A 99 -1.34 -17.92 4.26
N LEU A 100 -0.07 -17.79 3.86
CA LEU A 100 0.71 -16.60 4.18
C LEU A 100 0.23 -15.37 3.41
N VAL A 101 -0.21 -15.54 2.15
CA VAL A 101 -0.83 -14.47 1.36
C VAL A 101 -2.08 -13.96 2.07
N GLU A 102 -2.95 -14.86 2.50
CA GLU A 102 -4.18 -14.54 3.22
C GLU A 102 -3.89 -13.80 4.53
N MET A 103 -2.99 -14.34 5.36
CA MET A 103 -2.58 -13.69 6.61
C MET A 103 -2.03 -12.29 6.39
N PHE A 104 -1.20 -12.09 5.37
CA PHE A 104 -0.62 -10.79 5.08
C PHE A 104 -1.67 -9.77 4.61
N VAL A 105 -2.62 -10.20 3.77
CA VAL A 105 -3.75 -9.38 3.34
C VAL A 105 -4.59 -8.97 4.55
N GLN A 106 -5.01 -9.92 5.39
CA GLN A 106 -5.79 -9.65 6.59
C GLN A 106 -5.08 -8.66 7.52
N LYS A 107 -3.78 -8.88 7.78
CA LYS A 107 -2.98 -7.96 8.61
C LYS A 107 -2.87 -6.57 7.99
N SER A 108 -2.80 -6.46 6.67
CA SER A 108 -2.79 -5.16 5.99
C SER A 108 -4.11 -4.41 6.19
N LEU A 109 -5.23 -5.10 6.05
CA LEU A 109 -6.57 -4.52 6.28
C LEU A 109 -6.75 -4.10 7.74
N GLU A 110 -6.38 -4.95 8.70
CA GLU A 110 -6.44 -4.65 10.14
C GLU A 110 -5.61 -3.41 10.51
N ASN A 111 -4.50 -3.16 9.82
CA ASN A 111 -3.62 -2.02 10.07
C ASN A 111 -3.98 -0.76 9.25
N GLY A 112 -5.08 -0.78 8.49
CA GLY A 112 -5.66 0.43 7.92
C GLY A 112 -5.66 0.54 6.40
N ILE A 113 -5.24 -0.49 5.66
CA ILE A 113 -5.41 -0.54 4.20
C ILE A 113 -6.90 -0.70 3.86
N ASN A 114 -7.35 0.05 2.86
CA ASN A 114 -8.73 0.00 2.35
C ASN A 114 -8.81 -0.55 0.93
N ILE A 115 -7.72 -0.44 0.17
CA ILE A 115 -7.66 -0.84 -1.23
C ILE A 115 -6.37 -1.62 -1.46
N ILE A 116 -6.49 -2.82 -2.03
CA ILE A 116 -5.35 -3.63 -2.43
C ILE A 116 -5.29 -3.66 -3.95
N ARG A 117 -4.21 -3.13 -4.51
CA ARG A 117 -3.93 -3.15 -5.95
C ARG A 117 -3.00 -4.33 -6.25
N VAL A 118 -3.61 -5.43 -6.65
CA VAL A 118 -2.88 -6.66 -6.94
C VAL A 118 -2.26 -6.61 -8.33
N PHE A 119 -1.02 -7.05 -8.48
CA PHE A 119 -0.36 -7.21 -9.77
C PHE A 119 0.53 -8.46 -9.80
N ASP A 120 0.82 -8.92 -10.98
CA ASP A 120 1.86 -9.90 -11.28
C ASP A 120 2.77 -9.34 -12.38
N ALA A 121 4.08 -9.50 -12.24
CA ALA A 121 5.06 -8.95 -13.19
C ALA A 121 4.92 -9.50 -14.61
N LEU A 122 4.41 -10.73 -14.75
CA LEU A 122 4.16 -11.39 -16.03
C LEU A 122 2.69 -11.34 -16.47
N ASN A 123 1.82 -10.68 -15.67
CA ASN A 123 0.36 -10.66 -15.85
C ASN A 123 -0.27 -12.06 -15.88
N ASP A 124 0.28 -13.00 -15.12
CA ASP A 124 -0.31 -14.32 -14.97
C ASP A 124 -1.42 -14.29 -13.90
N LEU A 125 -2.67 -14.41 -14.36
CA LEU A 125 -3.84 -14.36 -13.49
C LEU A 125 -3.86 -15.46 -12.42
N ARG A 126 -3.17 -16.57 -12.63
CA ARG A 126 -3.07 -17.66 -11.64
C ARG A 126 -2.35 -17.20 -10.38
N ASN A 127 -1.35 -16.30 -10.53
CA ASN A 127 -0.60 -15.72 -9.41
C ASN A 127 -1.38 -14.65 -8.64
N LEU A 128 -2.52 -14.21 -9.14
CA LEU A 128 -3.37 -13.20 -8.50
C LEU A 128 -4.48 -13.82 -7.65
N LYS A 129 -4.83 -15.09 -7.92
CA LYS A 129 -6.04 -15.73 -7.39
C LYS A 129 -6.09 -15.66 -5.86
N SER A 130 -5.10 -16.18 -5.16
CA SER A 130 -5.09 -16.23 -3.68
C SER A 130 -5.18 -14.83 -3.06
N SER A 131 -4.52 -13.84 -3.67
CA SER A 131 -4.56 -12.45 -3.21
C SER A 131 -5.93 -11.81 -3.39
N VAL A 132 -6.59 -12.09 -4.51
CA VAL A 132 -7.94 -11.58 -4.80
C VAL A 132 -8.98 -12.27 -3.90
N ASP A 133 -8.87 -13.57 -3.73
CA ASP A 133 -9.78 -14.33 -2.85
C ASP A 133 -9.66 -13.84 -1.39
N ALA A 134 -8.45 -13.54 -0.93
CA ALA A 134 -8.21 -13.05 0.43
C ALA A 134 -8.72 -11.61 0.68
N THR A 135 -9.00 -10.84 -0.37
CA THR A 135 -9.49 -9.45 -0.26
C THR A 135 -11.01 -9.34 -0.33
N ASN A 136 -11.71 -10.38 -0.71
CA ASN A 136 -13.17 -10.43 -0.87
C ASN A 136 -13.84 -11.10 0.33
#